data_95d07973b277aaf0960c537aba43a04e
#
_entry.id   95d07973b277aaf0960c537aba43a04e
#
_cell.length_a   1.000
_cell.length_b   1.000
_cell.length_c   1.000
_cell.angle_alpha   90.00
_cell.angle_beta   90.00
_cell.angle_gamma   90.00
#
_symmetry.space_group_name_H-M   'P 1'
#
loop_
_entity.id
_entity.type
_entity.pdbx_description
1 polymer ?
#
loop_
_entity_poly.entity_id
_entity_poly.type
_entity_poly.pdbx_seq_one_letter_code
_entity_poly.pdbx_strand_id
1 'polypeptide(L)'
;MDITKKIKSYEDACKALNLDPANLPVVDNLPEKDRKYIVAYYKLTVIIRALNEGWEPNWQDWDEYKYFNWFYIDFAGFAYALTNCAVSYANTYFGSRLCFKNATLARYARETFESLYLDYLFIEIPQTYNNNSKK
;
A
#
# COMPACT_ATOMS: atom_id res chain seq x y z
N MET A 1 -6.48 -21.16 -4.06
CA MET A 1 -7.08 -20.05 -4.82
C MET A 1 -6.15 -18.85 -4.78
N ASP A 2 -5.96 -18.21 -5.92
CA ASP A 2 -5.12 -17.01 -5.99
C ASP A 2 -5.80 -15.86 -5.23
N ILE A 3 -5.14 -15.36 -4.20
CA ILE A 3 -5.69 -14.32 -3.33
C ILE A 3 -5.97 -13.02 -4.09
N THR A 4 -5.23 -12.74 -5.17
CA THR A 4 -5.44 -11.52 -5.97
C THR A 4 -6.77 -11.55 -6.71
N LYS A 5 -7.34 -12.71 -6.93
CA LYS A 5 -8.66 -12.85 -7.53
C LYS A 5 -9.78 -12.64 -6.51
N LYS A 6 -9.48 -12.80 -5.23
CA LYS A 6 -10.43 -12.64 -4.14
C LYS A 6 -10.46 -11.20 -3.62
N ILE A 7 -9.33 -10.54 -3.53
CA ILE A 7 -9.19 -9.20 -2.95
C ILE A 7 -9.07 -8.17 -4.06
N LYS A 8 -10.17 -7.54 -4.42
CA LYS A 8 -10.23 -6.52 -5.48
C LYS A 8 -10.59 -5.14 -4.96
N SER A 9 -10.93 -5.04 -3.67
CA SER A 9 -11.34 -3.79 -3.03
C SER A 9 -11.00 -3.83 -1.54
N TYR A 10 -11.07 -2.67 -0.91
CA TYR A 10 -10.98 -2.59 0.54
C TYR A 10 -12.07 -3.43 1.22
N GLU A 11 -13.29 -3.40 0.68
CA GLU A 11 -14.41 -4.16 1.21
C GLU A 11 -14.14 -5.67 1.14
N ASP A 12 -13.55 -6.15 0.05
CA ASP A 12 -13.14 -7.56 -0.07
C ASP A 12 -12.12 -7.94 1.01
N ALA A 13 -11.15 -7.06 1.24
CA ALA A 13 -10.13 -7.28 2.28
C ALA A 13 -10.76 -7.35 3.67
N CYS A 14 -11.69 -6.45 3.97
CA CYS A 14 -12.41 -6.47 5.24
C CYS A 14 -13.18 -7.77 5.42
N LYS A 15 -13.85 -8.22 4.37
CA LYS A 15 -14.60 -9.48 4.42
C LYS A 15 -13.66 -10.65 4.70
N ALA A 16 -12.52 -10.69 4.03
CA ALA A 16 -11.55 -11.77 4.23
C ALA A 16 -10.98 -11.79 5.65
N LEU A 17 -10.88 -10.63 6.30
CA LEU A 17 -10.35 -10.50 7.65
C LEU A 17 -11.44 -10.42 8.72
N ASN A 18 -12.71 -10.55 8.34
CA ASN A 18 -13.84 -10.45 9.24
C ASN A 18 -13.90 -9.09 9.95
N LEU A 19 -13.69 -8.03 9.20
CA LEU A 19 -13.76 -6.65 9.66
C LEU A 19 -14.95 -5.92 9.05
N ASP A 20 -15.49 -4.96 9.79
CA ASP A 20 -16.54 -4.08 9.27
C ASP A 20 -15.88 -2.95 8.47
N PRO A 21 -16.14 -2.83 7.16
CA PRO A 21 -15.53 -1.77 6.34
C PRO A 21 -15.93 -0.35 6.76
N ALA A 22 -17.02 -0.19 7.49
CA ALA A 22 -17.45 1.11 8.01
C ALA A 22 -16.61 1.61 9.18
N ASN A 23 -15.84 0.72 9.82
CA ASN A 23 -14.97 1.10 10.95
C ASN A 23 -13.67 1.70 10.45
N LEU A 24 -13.73 2.97 10.10
CA LEU A 24 -12.58 3.76 9.62
C LEU A 24 -12.05 4.65 10.73
N PRO A 25 -10.78 5.09 10.64
CA PRO A 25 -10.25 6.07 11.57
C PRO A 25 -11.13 7.33 11.60
N VAL A 26 -11.37 7.85 12.80
CA VAL A 26 -12.12 9.09 12.97
C VAL A 26 -11.18 10.27 12.75
N VAL A 27 -11.40 11.03 11.69
CA VAL A 27 -10.50 12.11 11.27
C VAL A 27 -11.20 13.47 11.19
N ASP A 28 -12.48 13.54 11.54
CA ASP A 28 -13.29 14.77 11.39
C ASP A 28 -12.73 15.94 12.20
N ASN A 29 -12.05 15.64 13.31
CA ASN A 29 -11.44 16.63 14.19
C ASN A 29 -10.08 17.12 13.73
N LEU A 30 -9.55 16.60 12.62
CA LEU A 30 -8.24 16.96 12.09
C LEU A 30 -8.39 18.01 10.97
N PRO A 31 -7.34 18.80 10.70
CA PRO A 31 -7.32 19.64 9.52
C PRO A 31 -7.59 18.83 8.26
N GLU A 32 -8.27 19.44 7.29
CA GLU A 32 -8.69 18.72 6.08
C GLU A 32 -7.52 18.00 5.36
N LYS A 33 -6.39 18.66 5.24
CA LYS A 33 -5.21 18.06 4.58
C LYS A 33 -4.63 16.87 5.32
N ASP A 34 -5.00 16.65 6.57
CA ASP A 34 -4.48 15.56 7.40
C ASP A 34 -5.43 14.36 7.45
N ARG A 35 -6.61 14.46 6.83
CA ARG A 35 -7.63 13.42 6.91
C ARG A 35 -7.42 12.29 5.93
N LYS A 36 -7.16 12.63 4.69
CA LYS A 36 -7.17 11.71 3.57
C LYS A 36 -6.07 10.64 3.68
N TYR A 37 -4.85 11.05 4.04
CA TYR A 37 -3.74 10.10 4.10
C TYR A 37 -3.91 9.08 5.23
N ILE A 38 -4.52 9.47 6.34
CA ILE A 38 -4.74 8.56 7.47
C ILE A 38 -5.72 7.46 7.08
N VAL A 39 -6.83 7.83 6.44
CA VAL A 39 -7.81 6.85 5.96
C VAL A 39 -7.20 5.95 4.89
N ALA A 40 -6.46 6.53 3.95
CA ALA A 40 -5.81 5.75 2.88
C ALA A 40 -4.78 4.78 3.45
N TYR A 41 -3.97 5.22 4.39
CA TYR A 41 -2.99 4.36 5.06
C TYR A 41 -3.67 3.18 5.75
N TYR A 42 -4.73 3.44 6.51
CA TYR A 42 -5.47 2.38 7.19
C TYR A 42 -6.02 1.36 6.19
N LYS A 43 -6.66 1.83 5.12
CA LYS A 43 -7.19 0.93 4.09
C LYS A 43 -6.10 0.09 3.44
N LEU A 44 -4.95 0.69 3.15
CA LEU A 44 -3.80 -0.05 2.61
C LEU A 44 -3.35 -1.14 3.58
N THR A 45 -3.25 -0.85 4.87
CA THR A 45 -2.82 -1.86 5.85
C THR A 45 -3.77 -3.04 5.92
N VAL A 46 -5.06 -2.80 5.81
CA VAL A 46 -6.09 -3.86 5.79
C VAL A 46 -5.96 -4.71 4.52
N ILE A 47 -5.83 -4.05 3.38
CA ILE A 47 -5.69 -4.73 2.08
C ILE A 47 -4.42 -5.59 2.07
N ILE A 48 -3.31 -5.04 2.49
CA ILE A 48 -2.02 -5.75 2.50
C ILE A 48 -2.07 -6.95 3.44
N ARG A 49 -2.69 -6.78 4.62
CA ARG A 49 -2.85 -7.88 5.56
C ARG A 49 -3.66 -9.03 4.94
N ALA A 50 -4.74 -8.69 4.23
CA ALA A 50 -5.55 -9.71 3.54
C ALA A 50 -4.74 -10.40 2.43
N LEU A 51 -4.00 -9.65 1.64
CA LEU A 51 -3.18 -10.20 0.56
C LEU A 51 -2.06 -11.10 1.08
N ASN A 52 -1.49 -10.77 2.22
CA ASN A 52 -0.41 -11.55 2.83
C ASN A 52 -0.88 -12.84 3.50
N GLU A 53 -2.18 -13.02 3.68
CA GLU A 53 -2.76 -14.26 4.23
C GLU A 53 -2.09 -14.74 5.52
N GLY A 54 -1.89 -13.80 6.48
CA GLY A 54 -1.30 -14.11 7.77
C GLY A 54 0.22 -14.02 7.83
N TRP A 55 0.90 -13.82 6.69
CA TRP A 55 2.32 -13.56 6.70
C TRP A 55 2.62 -12.19 7.29
N GLU A 56 3.63 -12.14 8.15
CA GLU A 56 4.18 -10.90 8.68
C GLU A 56 5.70 -10.93 8.49
N PRO A 57 6.33 -9.77 8.19
CA PRO A 57 7.78 -9.77 8.02
C PRO A 57 8.50 -10.07 9.33
N ASN A 58 9.53 -10.91 9.25
CA ASN A 58 10.38 -11.22 10.39
C ASN A 58 11.68 -10.40 10.28
N TRP A 59 11.79 -9.35 11.07
CA TRP A 59 12.93 -8.45 11.02
C TRP A 59 14.20 -9.05 11.64
N GLN A 60 14.11 -10.23 12.23
CA GLN A 60 15.26 -10.98 12.74
C GLN A 60 15.80 -11.98 11.73
N ASP A 61 15.06 -12.26 10.67
CA ASP A 61 15.49 -13.13 9.58
C ASP A 61 16.12 -12.28 8.48
N TRP A 62 17.46 -12.31 8.41
CA TRP A 62 18.22 -11.47 7.49
C TRP A 62 18.20 -11.98 6.04
N ASP A 63 17.68 -13.18 5.83
CA ASP A 63 17.57 -13.76 4.48
C ASP A 63 16.16 -13.62 3.90
N GLU A 64 15.19 -13.15 4.68
CA GLU A 64 13.84 -12.93 4.20
C GLU A 64 13.73 -11.64 3.41
N TYR A 65 13.33 -11.74 2.14
CA TYR A 65 13.03 -10.57 1.33
C TYR A 65 11.68 -10.01 1.72
N LYS A 66 11.64 -8.68 1.86
CA LYS A 66 10.43 -7.93 2.17
C LYS A 66 10.18 -6.99 1.01
N TYR A 67 9.04 -7.16 0.35
CA TYR A 67 8.72 -6.44 -0.88
C TYR A 67 7.84 -5.24 -0.54
N PHE A 68 8.05 -4.14 -1.25
CA PHE A 68 7.32 -2.91 -1.03
C PHE A 68 7.25 -2.10 -2.32
N ASN A 69 6.36 -1.12 -2.37
CA ASN A 69 6.16 -0.28 -3.54
C ASN A 69 6.77 1.09 -3.33
N TRP A 70 7.44 1.58 -4.37
CA TRP A 70 8.06 2.90 -4.41
C TRP A 70 7.32 3.79 -5.38
N PHE A 71 7.30 5.07 -5.06
CA PHE A 71 6.83 6.12 -5.95
C PHE A 71 7.88 7.22 -5.96
N TYR A 72 8.23 7.72 -7.14
CA TYR A 72 9.15 8.85 -7.24
C TYR A 72 8.82 9.72 -8.43
N ILE A 73 9.31 10.96 -8.37
CA ILE A 73 9.10 11.98 -9.39
C ILE A 73 10.45 12.26 -10.02
N ASP A 74 10.55 12.15 -11.34
CA ASP A 74 11.77 12.42 -12.07
C ASP A 74 11.88 13.91 -12.46
N PHE A 75 12.91 14.25 -13.23
CA PHE A 75 13.17 15.63 -13.65
C PHE A 75 12.05 16.24 -14.49
N ALA A 76 11.30 15.43 -15.21
CA ALA A 76 10.19 15.91 -16.02
C ALA A 76 8.92 16.11 -15.21
N GLY A 77 8.96 15.83 -13.91
CA GLY A 77 7.81 15.90 -13.03
C GLY A 77 6.90 14.68 -13.10
N PHE A 78 7.37 13.61 -13.75
CA PHE A 78 6.61 12.36 -13.81
C PHE A 78 6.80 11.58 -12.52
N ALA A 79 5.70 11.08 -12.00
CA ALA A 79 5.72 10.16 -10.87
C ALA A 79 5.31 8.78 -11.35
N TYR A 80 6.03 7.76 -10.94
CA TYR A 80 5.67 6.39 -11.25
C TYR A 80 6.03 5.45 -10.12
N ALA A 81 5.40 4.28 -10.14
CA ALA A 81 5.50 3.31 -9.08
C ALA A 81 6.39 2.16 -9.50
N LEU A 82 7.22 1.71 -8.58
CA LEU A 82 8.04 0.53 -8.73
C LEU A 82 7.79 -0.42 -7.57
N THR A 83 7.87 -1.71 -7.85
CA THR A 83 7.94 -2.73 -6.81
C THR A 83 9.40 -3.04 -6.57
N ASN A 84 9.80 -2.96 -5.32
CA ASN A 84 11.17 -3.26 -4.93
C ASN A 84 11.16 -4.22 -3.75
N CYS A 85 12.34 -4.66 -3.34
CA CYS A 85 12.47 -5.55 -2.19
C CYS A 85 13.72 -5.18 -1.39
N ALA A 86 13.71 -5.59 -0.12
CA ALA A 86 14.85 -5.44 0.75
C ALA A 86 15.04 -6.71 1.57
N VAL A 87 16.29 -7.06 1.79
CA VAL A 87 16.65 -8.09 2.75
C VAL A 87 16.44 -7.52 4.15
N SER A 88 16.12 -8.40 5.08
CA SER A 88 15.83 -8.03 6.44
C SER A 88 17.04 -7.49 7.17
N TYR A 89 17.11 -6.19 7.33
CA TYR A 89 17.92 -5.54 8.34
C TYR A 89 16.98 -4.88 9.34
N ALA A 90 17.53 -4.30 10.39
CA ALA A 90 16.72 -3.50 11.32
C ALA A 90 16.18 -2.23 10.67
N ASN A 91 16.64 -1.89 9.47
CA ASN A 91 16.27 -0.67 8.76
C ASN A 91 15.09 -0.91 7.82
N THR A 92 14.11 -0.03 7.88
CA THR A 92 13.01 -0.04 6.94
C THR A 92 12.47 1.37 6.73
N TYR A 93 12.07 1.67 5.50
CA TYR A 93 11.40 2.93 5.19
C TYR A 93 9.88 2.80 5.20
N PHE A 94 9.34 1.57 5.20
CA PHE A 94 7.92 1.33 5.00
C PHE A 94 7.26 0.61 6.16
N GLY A 95 8.04 -0.08 7.00
CA GLY A 95 7.53 -0.81 8.14
C GLY A 95 6.76 -2.07 7.76
N SER A 96 6.39 -2.82 8.78
CA SER A 96 5.75 -4.13 8.60
C SER A 96 4.43 -4.07 7.84
N ARG A 97 3.67 -3.00 8.03
CA ARG A 97 2.31 -2.90 7.49
C ARG A 97 2.24 -2.68 5.99
N LEU A 98 3.32 -2.22 5.38
CA LEU A 98 3.37 -1.93 3.93
C LEU A 98 4.22 -2.94 3.17
N CYS A 99 4.69 -3.99 3.82
CA CYS A 99 5.50 -5.04 3.19
C CYS A 99 4.64 -6.21 2.73
N PHE A 100 5.09 -6.85 1.65
CA PHE A 100 4.44 -8.01 1.05
C PHE A 100 5.37 -9.21 1.10
N LYS A 101 4.79 -10.40 1.16
CA LYS A 101 5.57 -11.64 1.18
C LYS A 101 6.22 -11.99 -0.15
N ASN A 102 5.73 -11.44 -1.27
CA ASN A 102 6.33 -11.64 -2.58
C ASN A 102 6.06 -10.47 -3.52
N ALA A 103 6.81 -10.42 -4.61
CA ALA A 103 6.75 -9.32 -5.58
C ALA A 103 5.42 -9.29 -6.34
N THR A 104 4.82 -10.45 -6.58
CA THR A 104 3.55 -10.54 -7.32
C THR A 104 2.43 -9.80 -6.58
N LEU A 105 2.34 -10.02 -5.26
CA LEU A 105 1.34 -9.33 -4.44
C LEU A 105 1.61 -7.83 -4.36
N ALA A 106 2.88 -7.43 -4.22
CA ALA A 106 3.24 -6.01 -4.16
C ALA A 106 2.84 -5.30 -5.45
N ARG A 107 3.16 -5.91 -6.60
CA ARG A 107 2.81 -5.34 -7.91
C ARG A 107 1.30 -5.27 -8.09
N TYR A 108 0.59 -6.33 -7.72
CA TYR A 108 -0.87 -6.36 -7.78
C TYR A 108 -1.48 -5.20 -6.98
N ALA A 109 -1.01 -4.99 -5.74
CA ALA A 109 -1.51 -3.92 -4.90
C ALA A 109 -1.22 -2.55 -5.48
N ARG A 110 -0.01 -2.34 -6.03
CA ARG A 110 0.36 -1.09 -6.67
C ARG A 110 -0.56 -0.75 -7.84
N GLU A 111 -0.84 -1.74 -8.68
CA GLU A 111 -1.65 -1.54 -9.88
C GLU A 111 -3.13 -1.39 -9.54
N THR A 112 -3.63 -2.16 -8.58
CA THR A 112 -5.05 -2.20 -8.25
C THR A 112 -5.46 -1.07 -7.31
N PHE A 113 -4.60 -0.72 -6.36
CA PHE A 113 -4.90 0.22 -5.29
C PHE A 113 -4.05 1.49 -5.37
N GLU A 114 -3.65 1.87 -6.58
CA GLU A 114 -2.81 3.04 -6.84
C GLU A 114 -3.37 4.30 -6.18
N SER A 115 -4.68 4.52 -6.26
CA SER A 115 -5.29 5.73 -5.70
C SER A 115 -5.08 5.85 -4.20
N LEU A 116 -5.09 4.73 -3.47
CA LEU A 116 -4.83 4.75 -2.03
C LEU A 116 -3.36 5.09 -1.74
N TYR A 117 -2.43 4.58 -2.54
CA TYR A 117 -1.02 4.96 -2.40
C TYR A 117 -0.81 6.44 -2.67
N LEU A 118 -1.46 6.99 -3.69
CA LEU A 118 -1.34 8.41 -4.02
C LEU A 118 -1.91 9.29 -2.89
N ASP A 119 -3.05 8.92 -2.33
CA ASP A 119 -3.67 9.63 -1.24
C ASP A 119 -2.81 9.60 0.03
N TYR A 120 -2.11 8.50 0.25
CA TYR A 120 -1.24 8.34 1.40
C TYR A 120 0.07 9.14 1.24
N LEU A 121 0.65 9.13 0.04
CA LEU A 121 2.00 9.64 -0.19
C LEU A 121 2.05 11.14 -0.49
N PHE A 122 1.02 11.71 -1.10
CA PHE A 122 1.06 13.08 -1.58
C PHE A 122 -0.01 13.93 -0.93
N ILE A 123 0.37 15.15 -0.51
CA ILE A 123 -0.60 16.17 -0.09
C ILE A 123 -1.46 16.56 -1.30
N GLU A 124 -0.79 16.82 -2.44
CA GLU A 124 -1.44 17.04 -3.72
C GLU A 124 -0.85 16.06 -4.74
N ILE A 125 -1.72 15.32 -5.41
CA ILE A 125 -1.28 14.34 -6.40
C ILE A 125 -0.72 15.07 -7.61
N PRO A 126 0.54 14.77 -8.03
CA PRO A 126 1.10 15.40 -9.23
C PRO A 126 0.26 15.08 -10.46
N GLN A 127 -0.14 16.10 -11.22
CA GLN A 127 -0.99 15.91 -12.41
C GLN A 127 -0.33 15.06 -13.48
N THR A 128 0.98 15.19 -13.63
CA THR A 128 1.75 14.40 -14.59
C THR A 128 1.70 12.91 -14.29
N TYR A 129 1.59 12.54 -13.01
CA TYR A 129 1.46 11.14 -12.61
C TYR A 129 0.19 10.52 -13.21
N ASN A 130 -0.94 11.20 -13.08
CA ASN A 130 -2.22 10.69 -13.57
C ASN A 130 -2.19 10.44 -15.08
N ASN A 131 -1.51 11.30 -15.84
CA ASN A 131 -1.37 11.15 -17.28
C ASN A 131 -0.44 9.98 -17.63
N ASN A 132 0.60 9.76 -16.85
CA ASN A 132 1.57 8.69 -17.08
C ASN A 132 1.02 7.31 -16.71
N SER A 133 0.31 7.21 -15.61
CA SER A 133 -0.20 5.92 -15.12
C SER A 133 -1.23 5.31 -16.05
N LYS A 134 -1.80 6.09 -16.96
CA LYS A 134 -2.78 5.64 -17.96
C LYS A 134 -2.16 5.16 -19.26
N LYS A 135 -0.88 5.31 -19.39
CA LYS A 135 -0.14 4.84 -20.57
C LYS A 135 0.47 3.46 -20.29
#